data_9be2cda2b3659df2f1e09100e4c5542c
#
_entry.id   9be2cda2b3659df2f1e09100e4c5542c
#
_cell.length_a   1.000
_cell.length_b   1.000
_cell.length_c   1.000
_cell.angle_alpha   90.00
_cell.angle_beta   90.00
_cell.angle_gamma   90.00
#
_symmetry.space_group_name_H-M   'P 1'
#
loop_
_entity.id
_entity.type
_entity.pdbx_description
1 polymer ?
#
loop_
_entity_poly.entity_id
_entity_poly.type
_entity_poly.pdbx_seq_one_letter_code
_entity_poly.pdbx_strand_id
1 'polypeptide(L)'
;MNRRDAFTLVELVVVIMILGILAGVAAPKLLNTSTQATENGLRQTLAVVRDAIELYAAQNGGNLPACTSTGADFRTALEPFLRGEFPIAPYGSTDFNVTPTSGATTTPDGTTGWMFNTTDGTFICNSASTDSKGDAFSSY
;
A
#
# COMPACT_ATOMS: atom_id res chain seq x y z
N MET A 1 -57.38 20.49 12.23
CA MET A 1 -57.04 20.43 10.79
C MET A 1 -55.52 20.55 10.66
N ASN A 2 -54.78 19.43 10.41
CA ASN A 2 -53.34 19.49 10.16
C ASN A 2 -53.11 20.01 8.74
N ARG A 3 -52.53 21.21 8.62
CA ARG A 3 -52.02 21.70 7.34
C ARG A 3 -50.77 20.86 7.01
N ARG A 4 -50.86 20.04 5.98
CA ARG A 4 -49.71 19.44 5.39
C ARG A 4 -49.06 20.50 4.50
N ASP A 5 -47.95 21.06 4.95
CA ASP A 5 -47.12 21.93 4.11
C ASP A 5 -46.58 21.09 2.98
N ALA A 6 -47.04 21.35 1.76
CA ALA A 6 -46.53 20.68 0.56
C ALA A 6 -45.28 21.42 0.09
N PHE A 7 -44.20 20.68 -0.15
CA PHE A 7 -42.96 21.18 -0.75
C PHE A 7 -43.26 21.81 -2.13
N THR A 8 -42.68 22.96 -2.36
CA THR A 8 -42.73 23.58 -3.70
C THR A 8 -41.73 22.93 -4.65
N LEU A 9 -42.03 22.90 -5.93
CA LEU A 9 -41.14 22.40 -6.97
C LEU A 9 -39.81 23.17 -6.97
N VAL A 10 -39.84 24.47 -6.71
CA VAL A 10 -38.66 25.35 -6.65
C VAL A 10 -37.75 24.97 -5.49
N GLU A 11 -38.28 24.66 -4.30
CA GLU A 11 -37.47 24.19 -3.16
C GLU A 11 -36.73 22.89 -3.48
N LEU A 12 -37.40 21.97 -4.18
CA LEU A 12 -36.75 20.72 -4.57
C LEU A 12 -35.65 20.98 -5.59
N VAL A 13 -35.88 21.80 -6.61
CA VAL A 13 -34.88 22.12 -7.65
C VAL A 13 -33.66 22.82 -7.05
N VAL A 14 -33.86 23.79 -6.14
CA VAL A 14 -32.74 24.48 -5.47
C VAL A 14 -31.92 23.52 -4.63
N VAL A 15 -32.52 22.58 -3.92
CA VAL A 15 -31.81 21.58 -3.12
C VAL A 15 -30.96 20.67 -3.98
N ILE A 16 -31.51 20.12 -5.06
CA ILE A 16 -30.72 19.24 -5.96
C ILE A 16 -29.60 20.00 -6.67
N MET A 17 -29.80 21.29 -6.99
CA MET A 17 -28.78 22.14 -7.58
C MET A 17 -27.61 22.38 -6.62
N ILE A 18 -27.89 22.67 -5.35
CA ILE A 18 -26.86 22.83 -4.31
C ILE A 18 -26.13 21.51 -4.07
N LEU A 19 -26.86 20.39 -3.96
CA LEU A 19 -26.27 19.06 -3.80
C LEU A 19 -25.38 18.68 -4.99
N GLY A 20 -25.79 19.01 -6.21
CA GLY A 20 -25.00 18.80 -7.42
C GLY A 20 -23.68 19.56 -7.41
N ILE A 21 -23.68 20.82 -7.00
CA ILE A 21 -22.47 21.64 -6.90
C ILE A 21 -21.54 21.07 -5.81
N LEU A 22 -22.08 20.74 -4.63
CA LEU A 22 -21.30 20.17 -3.53
C LEU A 22 -20.70 18.81 -3.90
N ALA A 23 -21.47 17.93 -4.54
CA ALA A 23 -20.98 16.64 -5.02
C ALA A 23 -19.87 16.79 -6.05
N GLY A 24 -20.01 17.73 -6.99
CA GLY A 24 -19.01 18.02 -8.04
C GLY A 24 -17.64 18.44 -7.48
N VAL A 25 -17.62 19.12 -6.32
CA VAL A 25 -16.37 19.55 -5.65
C VAL A 25 -15.83 18.48 -4.70
N ALA A 26 -16.72 17.78 -3.99
CA ALA A 26 -16.32 16.82 -2.96
C ALA A 26 -15.78 15.50 -3.54
N ALA A 27 -16.37 15.00 -4.62
CA ALA A 27 -16.02 13.70 -5.18
C ALA A 27 -14.54 13.58 -5.59
N PRO A 28 -13.94 14.49 -6.38
CA PRO A 28 -12.53 14.40 -6.75
C PRO A 28 -11.58 14.51 -5.55
N LYS A 29 -11.95 15.30 -4.54
CA LYS A 29 -11.14 15.46 -3.33
C LYS A 29 -11.10 14.19 -2.49
N LEU A 30 -12.21 13.47 -2.39
CA LEU A 30 -12.29 12.20 -1.65
C LEU A 30 -11.47 11.10 -2.32
N LEU A 31 -11.51 11.00 -3.64
CA LEU A 31 -10.71 10.02 -4.40
C LEU A 31 -9.21 10.24 -4.20
N ASN A 32 -8.74 11.48 -4.31
CA ASN A 32 -7.33 11.82 -4.08
C ASN A 32 -6.88 11.51 -2.65
N THR A 33 -7.72 11.75 -1.65
CA THR A 33 -7.39 11.46 -0.25
C THR A 33 -7.27 9.95 0.00
N SER A 34 -8.14 9.13 -0.61
CA SER A 34 -8.07 7.66 -0.52
C SER A 34 -6.78 7.12 -1.12
N THR A 35 -6.39 7.60 -2.30
CA THR A 35 -5.13 7.20 -2.96
C THR A 35 -3.92 7.55 -2.10
N GLN A 36 -3.85 8.79 -1.60
CA GLN A 36 -2.76 9.23 -0.73
C GLN A 36 -2.69 8.43 0.58
N ALA A 37 -3.84 8.03 1.14
CA ALA A 37 -3.87 7.18 2.34
C ALA A 37 -3.26 5.81 2.06
N THR A 38 -3.55 5.19 0.91
CA THR A 38 -2.97 3.91 0.49
C THR A 38 -1.45 4.04 0.24
N GLU A 39 -1.00 5.10 -0.42
CA GLU A 39 0.42 5.39 -0.66
C GLU A 39 1.20 5.56 0.66
N ASN A 40 0.63 6.30 1.60
CA ASN A 40 1.23 6.48 2.93
C ASN A 40 1.25 5.15 3.73
N GLY A 41 0.19 4.36 3.63
CA GLY A 41 0.13 3.01 4.19
C GLY A 41 1.22 2.10 3.64
N LEU A 42 1.48 2.15 2.33
CA LEU A 42 2.59 1.41 1.71
C LEU A 42 3.95 1.81 2.30
N ARG A 43 4.24 3.12 2.41
CA ARG A 43 5.50 3.61 2.99
C ARG A 43 5.69 3.13 4.42
N GLN A 44 4.62 3.19 5.21
CA GLN A 44 4.65 2.71 6.59
C GLN A 44 4.87 1.20 6.66
N THR A 45 4.23 0.42 5.79
CA THR A 45 4.42 -1.03 5.72
C THR A 45 5.85 -1.39 5.34
N LEU A 46 6.43 -0.72 4.33
CA LEU A 46 7.83 -0.92 3.95
C LEU A 46 8.78 -0.62 5.10
N ALA A 47 8.57 0.47 5.83
CA ALA A 47 9.39 0.80 7.00
C ALA A 47 9.33 -0.30 8.06
N VAL A 48 8.13 -0.77 8.41
CA VAL A 48 7.96 -1.84 9.42
C VAL A 48 8.64 -3.14 9.01
N VAL A 49 8.54 -3.55 7.74
CA VAL A 49 9.21 -4.78 7.28
C VAL A 49 10.72 -4.60 7.22
N ARG A 50 11.23 -3.44 6.80
CA ARG A 50 12.67 -3.13 6.81
C ARG A 50 13.24 -3.15 8.22
N ASP A 51 12.54 -2.56 9.18
CA ASP A 51 12.93 -2.62 10.60
C ASP A 51 12.98 -4.08 11.09
N ALA A 52 12.02 -4.91 10.69
CA ALA A 52 12.02 -6.33 11.05
C ALA A 52 13.22 -7.10 10.44
N ILE A 53 13.61 -6.79 9.19
CA ILE A 53 14.79 -7.35 8.53
C ILE A 53 16.07 -6.95 9.29
N GLU A 54 16.21 -5.70 9.69
CA GLU A 54 17.36 -5.21 10.46
C GLU A 54 17.44 -5.87 11.83
N LEU A 55 16.31 -6.03 12.53
CA LEU A 55 16.24 -6.73 13.82
C LEU A 55 16.62 -8.21 13.68
N TYR A 56 16.13 -8.87 12.63
CA TYR A 56 16.53 -10.24 12.33
C TYR A 56 18.05 -10.34 12.11
N ALA A 57 18.60 -9.47 11.25
CA ALA A 57 20.03 -9.47 10.98
C ALA A 57 20.85 -9.20 12.24
N ALA A 58 20.44 -8.28 13.08
CA ALA A 58 21.12 -7.97 14.34
C ALA A 58 21.17 -9.19 15.29
N GLN A 59 20.11 -10.01 15.31
CA GLN A 59 20.06 -11.23 16.14
C GLN A 59 20.78 -12.44 15.53
N ASN A 60 20.99 -12.42 14.20
CA ASN A 60 21.62 -13.52 13.46
C ASN A 60 23.03 -13.19 12.98
N GLY A 61 23.78 -12.35 13.71
CA GLY A 61 25.18 -12.06 13.42
C GLY A 61 25.41 -11.28 12.12
N GLY A 62 24.42 -10.47 11.70
CA GLY A 62 24.46 -9.69 10.47
C GLY A 62 23.96 -10.41 9.22
N ASN A 63 23.51 -11.67 9.35
CA ASN A 63 23.00 -12.42 8.23
C ASN A 63 21.55 -12.01 7.90
N LEU A 64 21.28 -11.80 6.62
CA LEU A 64 19.94 -11.51 6.12
C LEU A 64 19.04 -12.76 6.18
N PRO A 65 17.72 -12.60 6.29
CA PRO A 65 16.79 -13.73 6.23
C PRO A 65 16.86 -14.40 4.86
N ALA A 66 16.79 -15.73 4.84
CA ALA A 66 16.68 -16.48 3.60
C ALA A 66 15.37 -16.16 2.90
N CYS A 67 15.39 -16.08 1.59
CA CYS A 67 14.19 -15.90 0.76
C CYS A 67 14.28 -16.82 -0.46
N THR A 68 13.38 -17.80 -0.52
CA THR A 68 13.35 -18.75 -1.62
C THR A 68 11.94 -18.81 -2.23
N SER A 69 11.87 -19.10 -3.53
CA SER A 69 10.59 -19.29 -4.24
C SER A 69 9.60 -18.11 -4.04
N THR A 70 8.59 -18.29 -3.23
CA THR A 70 7.54 -17.30 -2.93
C THR A 70 7.75 -16.58 -1.59
N GLY A 71 8.93 -16.73 -0.99
CA GLY A 71 9.30 -16.07 0.27
C GLY A 71 8.58 -16.60 1.51
N ALA A 72 8.17 -17.86 1.52
CA ALA A 72 7.54 -18.45 2.71
C ALA A 72 8.52 -18.54 3.89
N ASP A 73 9.76 -18.92 3.63
CA ASP A 73 10.86 -18.93 4.58
C ASP A 73 11.20 -17.54 5.11
N PHE A 74 11.22 -16.54 4.25
CA PHE A 74 11.39 -15.13 4.61
C PHE A 74 10.32 -14.64 5.57
N ARG A 75 9.05 -14.89 5.27
CA ARG A 75 7.93 -14.49 6.12
C ARG A 75 7.98 -15.17 7.48
N THR A 76 8.28 -16.48 7.50
CA THR A 76 8.42 -17.24 8.74
C THR A 76 9.58 -16.73 9.61
N ALA A 77 10.70 -16.35 8.99
CA ALA A 77 11.85 -15.79 9.68
C ALA A 77 11.55 -14.42 10.32
N LEU A 78 10.68 -13.62 9.70
CA LEU A 78 10.31 -12.29 10.19
C LEU A 78 9.10 -12.29 11.14
N GLU A 79 8.34 -13.39 11.23
CA GLU A 79 7.16 -13.48 12.09
C GLU A 79 7.40 -13.04 13.56
N PRO A 80 8.52 -13.39 14.22
CA PRO A 80 8.79 -12.96 15.59
C PRO A 80 9.01 -11.44 15.74
N PHE A 81 9.32 -10.73 14.65
CA PHE A 81 9.65 -9.30 14.62
C PHE A 81 8.47 -8.43 14.14
N LEU A 82 7.42 -9.07 13.65
CA LEU A 82 6.21 -8.40 13.17
C LEU A 82 5.06 -8.56 14.17
N ARG A 83 4.24 -7.52 14.29
CA ARG A 83 3.00 -7.60 15.07
C ARG A 83 1.84 -7.99 14.14
N GLY A 84 1.54 -9.28 14.08
CA GLY A 84 0.47 -9.82 13.25
C GLY A 84 0.97 -10.51 11.97
N GLU A 85 0.05 -10.74 11.04
CA GLU A 85 0.37 -11.42 9.78
C GLU A 85 1.26 -10.56 8.88
N PHE A 86 2.02 -11.22 7.99
CA PHE A 86 2.83 -10.53 7.00
C PHE A 86 1.94 -9.70 6.06
N PRO A 87 2.28 -8.43 5.78
CA PRO A 87 1.40 -7.52 5.08
C PRO A 87 1.18 -7.89 3.61
N ILE A 88 -0.03 -7.59 3.12
CA ILE A 88 -0.38 -7.67 1.70
C ILE A 88 0.04 -6.37 1.02
N ALA A 89 0.66 -6.48 -0.15
CA ALA A 89 1.01 -5.32 -0.96
C ALA A 89 -0.26 -4.65 -1.53
N PRO A 90 -0.41 -3.33 -1.40
CA PRO A 90 -1.59 -2.64 -1.94
C PRO A 90 -1.51 -2.37 -3.44
N TYR A 91 -0.35 -2.56 -4.06
CA TYR A 91 -0.10 -2.35 -5.48
C TYR A 91 0.61 -3.54 -6.11
N GLY A 92 0.47 -3.70 -7.41
CA GLY A 92 1.00 -4.83 -8.16
C GLY A 92 0.14 -6.08 -7.98
N SER A 93 0.73 -7.20 -7.62
CA SER A 93 0.06 -8.50 -7.45
C SER A 93 -0.81 -8.60 -6.18
N THR A 94 -0.98 -7.57 -5.39
CA THR A 94 -1.86 -7.50 -4.20
C THR A 94 -1.88 -8.78 -3.35
N ASP A 95 -0.70 -9.36 -3.10
CA ASP A 95 -0.51 -10.53 -2.27
C ASP A 95 0.60 -10.32 -1.22
N PHE A 96 0.84 -11.31 -0.36
CA PHE A 96 1.88 -11.31 0.66
C PHE A 96 3.16 -12.02 0.22
N ASN A 97 3.22 -12.54 -1.01
CA ASN A 97 4.39 -13.27 -1.50
C ASN A 97 5.55 -12.34 -1.78
N VAL A 98 6.75 -12.90 -1.65
CA VAL A 98 8.01 -12.16 -1.81
C VAL A 98 8.85 -12.85 -2.87
N THR A 99 9.14 -12.17 -3.96
CA THR A 99 10.09 -12.68 -4.97
C THR A 99 11.52 -12.43 -4.49
N PRO A 100 12.36 -13.47 -4.36
CA PRO A 100 13.79 -13.28 -4.10
C PRO A 100 14.50 -12.75 -5.34
N THR A 101 15.42 -11.84 -5.13
CA THR A 101 16.38 -11.40 -6.15
C THR A 101 17.79 -11.35 -5.58
N SER A 102 18.79 -11.42 -6.45
CA SER A 102 20.19 -11.29 -6.08
C SER A 102 20.90 -10.51 -7.17
N GLY A 103 21.56 -9.42 -6.82
CA GLY A 103 22.25 -8.57 -7.79
C GLY A 103 22.38 -7.14 -7.33
N ALA A 104 23.02 -6.30 -8.14
CA ALA A 104 23.25 -4.90 -7.81
C ALA A 104 22.01 -4.00 -7.96
N THR A 105 20.96 -4.49 -8.60
CA THR A 105 19.74 -3.71 -8.88
C THR A 105 18.50 -4.55 -8.60
N THR A 106 17.57 -4.01 -7.83
CA THR A 106 16.27 -4.63 -7.57
C THR A 106 15.25 -3.97 -8.48
N THR A 107 14.85 -4.67 -9.55
CA THR A 107 13.89 -4.16 -10.54
C THR A 107 12.56 -4.90 -10.39
N PRO A 108 11.43 -4.21 -10.15
CA PRO A 108 10.15 -4.86 -9.97
C PRO A 108 9.70 -5.56 -11.27
N ASP A 109 9.20 -6.80 -11.13
CA ASP A 109 8.68 -7.64 -12.20
C ASP A 109 7.17 -7.87 -12.13
N GLY A 110 6.53 -7.45 -11.05
CA GLY A 110 5.08 -7.54 -10.83
C GLY A 110 4.54 -8.95 -10.57
N THR A 111 5.40 -9.96 -10.39
CA THR A 111 4.97 -11.37 -10.22
C THR A 111 4.38 -11.66 -8.85
N THR A 112 4.81 -10.92 -7.82
CA THR A 112 4.34 -11.02 -6.42
C THR A 112 4.11 -9.62 -5.85
N GLY A 113 3.55 -9.52 -4.64
CA GLY A 113 3.34 -8.23 -3.98
C GLY A 113 4.63 -7.54 -3.56
N TRP A 114 5.64 -8.32 -3.16
CA TRP A 114 6.90 -7.81 -2.62
C TRP A 114 8.12 -8.42 -3.33
N MET A 115 9.24 -7.74 -3.26
CA MET A 115 10.52 -8.24 -3.73
C MET A 115 11.60 -7.97 -2.67
N PHE A 116 12.47 -8.96 -2.46
CA PHE A 116 13.56 -8.88 -1.50
C PHE A 116 14.89 -9.27 -2.15
N ASN A 117 15.88 -8.40 -2.01
CA ASN A 117 17.24 -8.67 -2.47
C ASN A 117 18.03 -9.34 -1.36
N THR A 118 18.38 -10.61 -1.58
CA THR A 118 19.13 -11.43 -0.62
C THR A 118 20.60 -11.04 -0.48
N THR A 119 21.11 -10.15 -1.35
CA THR A 119 22.51 -9.71 -1.33
C THR A 119 22.72 -8.49 -0.47
N ASP A 120 21.84 -7.49 -0.61
CA ASP A 120 21.97 -6.20 0.06
C ASP A 120 20.87 -5.88 1.09
N GLY A 121 19.84 -6.75 1.19
CA GLY A 121 18.73 -6.58 2.12
C GLY A 121 17.64 -5.60 1.64
N THR A 122 17.70 -5.13 0.41
CA THR A 122 16.69 -4.22 -0.15
C THR A 122 15.33 -4.91 -0.23
N PHE A 123 14.32 -4.29 0.37
CA PHE A 123 12.92 -4.75 0.33
C PHE A 123 12.05 -3.67 -0.30
N ILE A 124 11.31 -4.02 -1.37
CA ILE A 124 10.50 -3.09 -2.15
C ILE A 124 9.10 -3.63 -2.44
N CYS A 125 8.17 -2.73 -2.77
CA CYS A 125 6.93 -3.10 -3.44
C CYS A 125 7.25 -3.57 -4.88
N ASN A 126 6.81 -4.78 -5.23
CA ASN A 126 7.08 -5.38 -6.55
C ASN A 126 6.09 -4.86 -7.60
N SER A 127 6.08 -3.56 -7.81
CA SER A 127 5.21 -2.88 -8.78
C SER A 127 5.98 -1.86 -9.60
N ALA A 128 5.82 -1.91 -10.91
CA ALA A 128 6.37 -0.92 -11.84
C ALA A 128 5.49 0.35 -11.94
N SER A 129 4.37 0.41 -11.22
CA SER A 129 3.48 1.59 -11.22
C SER A 129 4.07 2.73 -10.39
N THR A 130 3.54 3.93 -10.62
CA THR A 130 3.93 5.16 -9.92
C THR A 130 2.82 5.66 -9.00
N ASP A 131 3.19 6.46 -8.03
CA ASP A 131 2.27 7.16 -7.14
C ASP A 131 1.59 8.36 -7.83
N SER A 132 0.78 9.07 -7.06
CA SER A 132 0.07 10.29 -7.49
C SER A 132 0.98 11.45 -7.88
N LYS A 133 2.28 11.38 -7.56
CA LYS A 133 3.30 12.38 -7.90
C LYS A 133 4.21 11.95 -9.05
N GLY A 134 4.11 10.70 -9.49
CA GLY A 134 4.94 10.10 -10.53
C GLY A 134 6.16 9.35 -10.00
N ASP A 135 6.32 9.19 -8.67
CA ASP A 135 7.40 8.41 -8.07
C ASP A 135 7.08 6.90 -8.14
N ALA A 136 8.04 6.08 -8.52
CA ALA A 136 7.84 4.64 -8.58
C ALA A 136 7.62 4.04 -7.18
N PHE A 137 6.64 3.14 -7.01
CA PHE A 137 6.40 2.46 -5.73
C PHE A 137 7.58 1.62 -5.25
N SER A 138 8.41 1.16 -6.18
CA SER A 138 9.66 0.45 -5.88
C SER A 138 10.78 1.33 -5.32
N SER A 139 10.61 2.65 -5.37
CA SER A 139 11.60 3.61 -4.84
C SER A 139 11.32 4.11 -3.43
N TYR A 140 10.25 3.64 -2.81
CA TYR A 140 9.82 4.04 -1.46
C TYR A 140 10.69 3.49 -0.34
#